data_360d0e77cbaf5962c9ad98c8a9a01355
#
_entry.id   360d0e77cbaf5962c9ad98c8a9a01355
#
_cell.length_a   1.000
_cell.length_b   1.000
_cell.length_c   1.000
_cell.angle_alpha   90.00
_cell.angle_beta   90.00
_cell.angle_gamma   90.00
#
_symmetry.space_group_name_H-M   'P 1'
#
loop_
_entity.id
_entity.type
_entity.pdbx_description
1 polymer ?
#
loop_
_entity_poly.entity_id
_entity_poly.type
_entity_poly.pdbx_seq_one_letter_code
_entity_poly.pdbx_strand_id
1 'polypeptide(L)'
;MDSYSGIIIEESRRSEQFSDFTPIPCKGFNILCKAKRYGRWWVLKGLKKPYRQDENYKNLLHKEFDILISLQHPNIVSAYSMEEIPEMGTCIVMEWIDGITLEHWSGSKTEGEAIFLQLLDAVHYIHAKQIVHRDLKPSNIMITHNGNHVKLIDFGLSDTDDFAILKQPAGTPGYISPEQIVS
;
A
#
# COMPACT_ATOMS: atom_id res chain seq x y z
N MET A 1 -45.55 6.48 -12.76
CA MET A 1 -44.33 7.12 -13.31
C MET A 1 -43.11 6.92 -12.42
N ASP A 2 -43.04 5.85 -11.61
CA ASP A 2 -41.98 5.73 -10.55
C ASP A 2 -41.06 4.51 -10.61
N SER A 3 -41.14 3.72 -11.69
CA SER A 3 -40.26 2.54 -11.80
C SER A 3 -38.83 2.83 -12.31
N TYR A 4 -38.64 3.93 -13.03
CA TYR A 4 -37.32 4.29 -13.58
C TYR A 4 -36.39 4.97 -12.57
N SER A 5 -36.90 5.74 -11.64
CA SER A 5 -36.11 6.40 -10.61
C SER A 5 -35.50 5.39 -9.61
N GLY A 6 -36.25 4.34 -9.27
CA GLY A 6 -35.77 3.28 -8.39
C GLY A 6 -34.61 2.48 -8.98
N ILE A 7 -34.68 2.14 -10.27
CA ILE A 7 -33.65 1.37 -10.99
C ILE A 7 -32.33 2.19 -11.09
N ILE A 8 -32.43 3.47 -11.41
CA ILE A 8 -31.26 4.36 -11.53
C ILE A 8 -30.55 4.52 -10.17
N ILE A 9 -31.29 4.63 -9.08
CA ILE A 9 -30.75 4.75 -7.72
C ILE A 9 -30.07 3.44 -7.29
N GLU A 10 -30.64 2.28 -7.61
CA GLU A 10 -30.01 0.98 -7.30
C GLU A 10 -28.76 0.71 -8.13
N GLU A 11 -28.76 1.03 -9.42
CA GLU A 11 -27.54 0.91 -10.25
C GLU A 11 -26.45 1.87 -9.82
N SER A 12 -26.80 3.11 -9.47
CA SER A 12 -25.87 4.09 -8.93
C SER A 12 -25.27 3.61 -7.60
N ARG A 13 -26.08 3.09 -6.66
CA ARG A 13 -25.59 2.52 -5.41
C ARG A 13 -24.72 1.27 -5.59
N ARG A 14 -25.02 0.42 -6.59
CA ARG A 14 -24.17 -0.73 -6.93
C ARG A 14 -22.84 -0.31 -7.51
N SER A 15 -22.76 0.77 -8.29
CA SER A 15 -21.51 1.31 -8.81
C SER A 15 -20.63 1.96 -7.74
N GLU A 16 -21.21 2.39 -6.63
CA GLU A 16 -20.48 2.94 -5.46
C GLU A 16 -19.83 1.88 -4.60
N GLN A 17 -20.29 0.63 -4.64
CA GLN A 17 -19.72 -0.48 -3.89
C GLN A 17 -18.58 -1.14 -4.63
N PHE A 18 -17.66 -1.75 -3.87
CA PHE A 18 -16.64 -2.60 -4.45
C PHE A 18 -17.25 -3.92 -4.94
N SER A 19 -16.74 -4.41 -6.07
CA SER A 19 -17.08 -5.69 -6.70
C SER A 19 -15.82 -6.43 -7.15
N ASP A 20 -15.98 -7.62 -7.72
CA ASP A 20 -14.90 -8.40 -8.35
C ASP A 20 -13.68 -8.63 -7.42
N PHE A 21 -13.96 -8.96 -6.16
CA PHE A 21 -12.92 -9.18 -5.16
C PHE A 21 -12.01 -10.36 -5.52
N THR A 22 -10.72 -10.10 -5.61
CA THR A 22 -9.69 -11.11 -5.88
C THR A 22 -8.62 -11.00 -4.81
N PRO A 23 -8.43 -12.03 -3.97
CA PRO A 23 -7.40 -12.04 -2.93
C PRO A 23 -6.00 -11.90 -3.54
N ILE A 24 -5.15 -11.08 -2.91
CA ILE A 24 -3.73 -10.95 -3.22
C ILE A 24 -2.96 -11.67 -2.11
N PRO A 25 -2.12 -12.67 -2.44
CA PRO A 25 -1.31 -13.35 -1.43
C PRO A 25 -0.42 -12.37 -0.66
N CYS A 26 -0.49 -12.42 0.66
CA CYS A 26 0.35 -11.60 1.53
C CYS A 26 0.70 -12.35 2.82
N LYS A 27 1.87 -12.03 3.38
CA LYS A 27 2.35 -12.59 4.65
C LYS A 27 1.93 -11.68 5.82
N GLY A 28 2.15 -12.18 7.05
CA GLY A 28 1.89 -11.42 8.26
C GLY A 28 0.39 -11.24 8.58
N PHE A 29 0.06 -10.14 9.22
CA PHE A 29 -1.26 -9.86 9.79
C PHE A 29 -2.23 -9.14 8.83
N ASN A 30 -1.73 -8.62 7.70
CA ASN A 30 -2.55 -7.93 6.70
C ASN A 30 -3.32 -8.92 5.80
N ILE A 31 -4.44 -8.46 5.29
CA ILE A 31 -5.16 -9.03 4.14
C ILE A 31 -5.14 -8.01 3.01
N LEU A 32 -4.86 -8.49 1.80
CA LEU A 32 -4.88 -7.69 0.59
C LEU A 32 -5.90 -8.25 -0.39
N CYS A 33 -6.63 -7.37 -1.05
CA CYS A 33 -7.60 -7.75 -2.05
C CYS A 33 -7.61 -6.73 -3.19
N LYS A 34 -7.59 -7.20 -4.43
CA LYS A 34 -7.91 -6.40 -5.61
C LYS A 34 -9.44 -6.36 -5.74
N ALA A 35 -10.00 -5.19 -5.93
CA ALA A 35 -11.44 -5.02 -6.12
C ALA A 35 -11.73 -3.92 -7.13
N LYS A 36 -12.94 -3.91 -7.69
CA LYS A 36 -13.35 -2.95 -8.72
C LYS A 36 -14.39 -2.00 -8.18
N ARG A 37 -14.24 -0.68 -8.44
CA ARG A 37 -15.22 0.34 -8.14
C ARG A 37 -15.14 1.45 -9.20
N TYR A 38 -16.28 1.95 -9.69
CA TYR A 38 -16.38 2.93 -10.78
C TYR A 38 -15.56 2.55 -12.03
N GLY A 39 -15.59 1.26 -12.39
CA GLY A 39 -14.86 0.76 -13.55
C GLY A 39 -13.34 0.67 -13.40
N ARG A 40 -12.77 1.04 -12.24
CA ARG A 40 -11.33 1.00 -11.94
C ARG A 40 -10.99 -0.08 -10.93
N TRP A 41 -9.77 -0.58 -11.02
CA TRP A 41 -9.21 -1.50 -10.05
C TRP A 41 -8.55 -0.75 -8.89
N TRP A 42 -8.71 -1.31 -7.70
CA TRP A 42 -8.19 -0.81 -6.44
C TRP A 42 -7.53 -1.94 -5.65
N VAL A 43 -6.65 -1.58 -4.72
CA VAL A 43 -6.17 -2.49 -3.68
C VAL A 43 -6.82 -2.10 -2.37
N LEU A 44 -7.40 -3.07 -1.69
CA LEU A 44 -7.94 -2.95 -0.34
C LEU A 44 -6.96 -3.64 0.60
N LYS A 45 -6.37 -2.89 1.54
CA LYS A 45 -5.46 -3.40 2.58
C LYS A 45 -6.13 -3.28 3.93
N GLY A 46 -6.39 -4.41 4.57
CA GLY A 46 -6.99 -4.48 5.91
C GLY A 46 -6.26 -5.47 6.80
N LEU A 47 -6.88 -5.81 7.94
CA LEU A 47 -6.35 -6.79 8.88
C LEU A 47 -7.05 -8.15 8.71
N LYS A 48 -6.30 -9.24 8.85
CA LYS A 48 -6.87 -10.58 8.98
C LYS A 48 -7.75 -10.65 10.23
N LYS A 49 -8.80 -11.48 10.19
CA LYS A 49 -9.80 -11.61 11.28
C LYS A 49 -9.22 -11.67 12.70
N PRO A 50 -8.15 -12.45 13.00
CA PRO A 50 -7.61 -12.52 14.37
C PRO A 50 -7.06 -11.19 14.90
N TYR A 51 -6.67 -10.26 14.02
CA TYR A 51 -6.00 -8.99 14.38
C TYR A 51 -6.93 -7.77 14.37
N ARG A 52 -8.18 -7.92 13.88
CA ARG A 52 -9.13 -6.81 13.70
C ARG A 52 -9.60 -6.17 15.01
N GLN A 53 -9.51 -6.89 16.13
CA GLN A 53 -9.93 -6.40 17.43
C GLN A 53 -8.76 -5.95 18.31
N ASP A 54 -7.52 -6.14 17.84
CA ASP A 54 -6.32 -5.72 18.55
C ASP A 54 -5.97 -4.28 18.20
N GLU A 55 -5.99 -3.41 19.21
CA GLU A 55 -5.74 -1.96 19.04
C GLU A 55 -4.33 -1.67 18.51
N ASN A 56 -3.33 -2.50 18.81
CA ASN A 56 -1.98 -2.29 18.30
C ASN A 56 -1.95 -2.42 16.77
N TYR A 57 -2.60 -3.45 16.23
CA TYR A 57 -2.66 -3.66 14.78
C TYR A 57 -3.55 -2.63 14.08
N LYS A 58 -4.65 -2.21 14.71
CA LYS A 58 -5.46 -1.10 14.20
C LYS A 58 -4.64 0.18 14.11
N ASN A 59 -3.90 0.52 15.18
CA ASN A 59 -3.05 1.70 15.21
C ASN A 59 -1.95 1.65 14.13
N LEU A 60 -1.36 0.47 13.86
CA LEU A 60 -0.41 0.29 12.76
C LEU A 60 -1.04 0.57 11.40
N LEU A 61 -2.27 0.07 11.17
CA LEU A 61 -2.99 0.30 9.91
C LEU A 61 -3.36 1.78 9.74
N HIS A 62 -3.82 2.45 10.80
CA HIS A 62 -4.10 3.88 10.78
C HIS A 62 -2.83 4.70 10.53
N LYS A 63 -1.73 4.40 11.22
CA LYS A 63 -0.45 5.07 11.03
C LYS A 63 0.03 4.94 9.57
N GLU A 64 -0.07 3.76 8.98
CA GLU A 64 0.27 3.56 7.57
C GLU A 64 -0.58 4.43 6.65
N PHE A 65 -1.89 4.51 6.91
CA PHE A 65 -2.78 5.38 6.15
C PHE A 65 -2.40 6.86 6.29
N ASP A 66 -2.15 7.34 7.51
CA ASP A 66 -1.79 8.73 7.79
C ASP A 66 -0.48 9.13 7.06
N ILE A 67 0.49 8.21 7.03
CA ILE A 67 1.71 8.40 6.24
C ILE A 67 1.38 8.47 4.75
N LEU A 68 0.70 7.47 4.20
CA LEU A 68 0.42 7.38 2.77
C LEU A 68 -0.40 8.54 2.25
N ILE A 69 -1.42 9.00 2.99
CA ILE A 69 -2.27 10.11 2.55
C ILE A 69 -1.51 11.45 2.54
N SER A 70 -0.43 11.56 3.32
CA SER A 70 0.45 12.73 3.34
C SER A 70 1.46 12.76 2.18
N LEU A 71 1.63 11.64 1.47
CA LEU A 71 2.60 11.48 0.40
C LEU A 71 1.95 11.69 -0.97
N GLN A 72 2.60 12.48 -1.81
CA GLN A 72 2.21 12.68 -3.20
C GLN A 72 3.45 12.64 -4.08
N HIS A 73 3.75 11.48 -4.65
CA HIS A 73 4.94 11.26 -5.47
C HIS A 73 4.67 10.20 -6.54
N PRO A 74 5.13 10.39 -7.80
CA PRO A 74 4.86 9.43 -8.88
C PRO A 74 5.39 8.01 -8.61
N ASN A 75 6.46 7.89 -7.84
CA ASN A 75 7.11 6.62 -7.52
C ASN A 75 6.71 6.06 -6.13
N ILE A 76 5.64 6.56 -5.53
CA ILE A 76 5.04 6.04 -4.29
C ILE A 76 3.60 5.65 -4.56
N VAL A 77 3.13 4.57 -3.95
CA VAL A 77 1.72 4.16 -4.03
C VAL A 77 0.81 5.21 -3.42
N SER A 78 -0.30 5.51 -4.09
CA SER A 78 -1.30 6.47 -3.58
C SER A 78 -2.36 5.76 -2.75
N ALA A 79 -2.63 6.27 -1.54
CA ALA A 79 -3.84 5.95 -0.77
C ALA A 79 -4.89 7.04 -0.99
N TYR A 80 -6.17 6.66 -0.93
CA TYR A 80 -7.30 7.55 -1.21
C TYR A 80 -8.23 7.72 -0.04
N SER A 81 -8.52 6.64 0.66
CA SER A 81 -9.45 6.64 1.79
C SER A 81 -9.19 5.45 2.71
N MET A 82 -9.75 5.54 3.91
CA MET A 82 -9.92 4.41 4.81
C MET A 82 -11.42 4.15 4.95
N GLU A 83 -11.85 2.94 4.67
CA GLU A 83 -13.27 2.58 4.57
C GLU A 83 -13.57 1.26 5.28
N GLU A 84 -14.78 1.13 5.79
CA GLU A 84 -15.28 -0.15 6.30
C GLU A 84 -15.82 -1.00 5.15
N ILE A 85 -15.15 -2.11 4.88
CA ILE A 85 -15.49 -3.01 3.77
C ILE A 85 -16.15 -4.28 4.34
N PRO A 86 -17.36 -4.64 3.88
CA PRO A 86 -18.01 -5.88 4.30
C PRO A 86 -17.05 -7.08 4.21
N GLU A 87 -17.07 -7.97 5.20
CA GLU A 87 -16.21 -9.15 5.34
C GLU A 87 -14.71 -8.87 5.53
N MET A 88 -14.20 -7.68 5.18
CA MET A 88 -12.80 -7.32 5.34
C MET A 88 -12.54 -6.43 6.57
N GLY A 89 -13.55 -5.68 7.06
CA GLY A 89 -13.39 -4.68 8.12
C GLY A 89 -12.77 -3.40 7.59
N THR A 90 -12.15 -2.62 8.46
CA THR A 90 -11.48 -1.36 8.09
C THR A 90 -10.32 -1.62 7.13
N CYS A 91 -10.34 -0.96 5.97
CA CYS A 91 -9.35 -1.11 4.91
C CYS A 91 -8.85 0.23 4.41
N ILE A 92 -7.57 0.30 4.08
CA ILE A 92 -6.99 1.37 3.25
C ILE A 92 -7.34 1.07 1.79
N VAL A 93 -7.90 2.04 1.10
CA VAL A 93 -8.17 1.98 -0.34
C VAL A 93 -7.00 2.63 -1.08
N MET A 94 -6.31 1.86 -1.91
CA MET A 94 -5.10 2.29 -2.63
C MET A 94 -5.24 2.09 -4.14
N GLU A 95 -4.38 2.76 -4.90
CA GLU A 95 -4.27 2.51 -6.35
C GLU A 95 -3.90 1.05 -6.64
N TRP A 96 -4.48 0.49 -7.69
CA TRP A 96 -4.01 -0.76 -8.29
C TRP A 96 -2.83 -0.46 -9.22
N ILE A 97 -1.71 -1.12 -8.99
CA ILE A 97 -0.52 -1.03 -9.83
C ILE A 97 -0.47 -2.25 -10.73
N ASP A 98 -0.60 -2.04 -12.05
CA ASP A 98 -0.43 -3.09 -13.04
C ASP A 98 1.07 -3.30 -13.29
N GLY A 99 1.64 -4.30 -12.63
CA GLY A 99 3.08 -4.52 -12.62
C GLY A 99 3.49 -5.77 -11.84
N ILE A 100 4.78 -5.95 -11.70
CA ILE A 100 5.42 -7.01 -10.92
C ILE A 100 6.33 -6.41 -9.86
N THR A 101 6.65 -7.16 -8.82
CA THR A 101 7.66 -6.72 -7.84
C THR A 101 9.06 -6.77 -8.44
N LEU A 102 9.95 -5.92 -7.95
CA LEU A 102 11.37 -5.93 -8.34
C LEU A 102 12.04 -7.29 -8.10
N GLU A 103 11.52 -8.07 -7.14
CA GLU A 103 11.95 -9.45 -6.87
C GLU A 103 11.79 -10.38 -8.08
N HIS A 104 10.76 -10.14 -8.90
CA HIS A 104 10.42 -10.93 -10.10
C HIS A 104 10.78 -10.23 -11.40
N TRP A 105 11.29 -9.00 -11.30
CA TRP A 105 11.67 -8.23 -12.48
C TRP A 105 13.01 -8.73 -13.04
N SER A 106 13.08 -8.77 -14.37
CA SER A 106 14.31 -9.06 -15.10
C SER A 106 14.43 -8.12 -16.29
N GLY A 107 15.52 -7.41 -16.37
CA GLY A 107 15.78 -6.44 -17.44
C GLY A 107 17.27 -6.19 -17.61
N SER A 108 17.60 -5.30 -18.53
CA SER A 108 18.97 -4.90 -18.81
C SER A 108 19.56 -4.05 -17.66
N LYS A 109 20.89 -3.93 -17.66
CA LYS A 109 21.60 -3.06 -16.71
C LYS A 109 21.10 -1.60 -16.79
N THR A 110 20.91 -1.08 -18.00
CA THR A 110 20.45 0.29 -18.24
C THR A 110 19.04 0.54 -17.68
N GLU A 111 18.13 -0.44 -17.85
CA GLU A 111 16.80 -0.36 -17.25
C GLU A 111 16.86 -0.41 -15.72
N GLY A 112 17.74 -1.27 -15.15
CA GLY A 112 17.98 -1.33 -13.72
C GLY A 112 18.52 -0.02 -13.15
N GLU A 113 19.42 0.67 -13.85
CA GLU A 113 19.90 1.99 -13.47
C GLU A 113 18.77 3.04 -13.46
N ALA A 114 17.89 3.02 -14.46
CA ALA A 114 16.73 3.92 -14.51
C ALA A 114 15.71 3.64 -13.39
N ILE A 115 15.49 2.37 -13.06
CA ILE A 115 14.64 1.94 -11.91
C ILE A 115 15.26 2.44 -10.60
N PHE A 116 16.58 2.28 -10.43
CA PHE A 116 17.28 2.70 -9.22
C PHE A 116 17.20 4.21 -9.00
N LEU A 117 17.33 5.02 -10.07
CA LEU A 117 17.20 6.48 -9.97
C LEU A 117 15.79 6.89 -9.53
N GLN A 118 14.75 6.25 -10.04
CA GLN A 118 13.37 6.50 -9.62
C GLN A 118 13.15 6.13 -8.13
N LEU A 119 13.75 5.02 -7.68
CA LEU A 119 13.68 4.61 -6.28
C LEU A 119 14.39 5.62 -5.37
N LEU A 120 15.57 6.10 -5.77
CA LEU A 120 16.30 7.13 -5.03
C LEU A 120 15.49 8.42 -4.90
N ASP A 121 14.78 8.83 -5.95
CA ASP A 121 13.92 10.02 -5.92
C ASP A 121 12.75 9.85 -4.93
N ALA A 122 12.09 8.69 -4.92
CA ALA A 122 11.07 8.36 -3.93
C ALA A 122 11.60 8.37 -2.49
N VAL A 123 12.78 7.76 -2.26
CA VAL A 123 13.41 7.70 -0.93
C VAL A 123 13.84 9.11 -0.49
N HIS A 124 14.44 9.91 -1.39
CA HIS A 124 14.78 11.30 -1.10
C HIS A 124 13.55 12.10 -0.68
N TYR A 125 12.43 11.93 -1.40
CA TYR A 125 11.18 12.63 -1.09
C TYR A 125 10.63 12.30 0.30
N ILE A 126 10.61 11.01 0.70
CA ILE A 126 10.12 10.63 2.03
C ILE A 126 11.07 11.10 3.14
N HIS A 127 12.40 11.04 2.91
CA HIS A 127 13.40 11.55 3.86
C HIS A 127 13.28 13.07 4.05
N ALA A 128 13.01 13.83 2.99
CA ALA A 128 12.74 15.28 3.10
C ALA A 128 11.51 15.60 3.95
N LYS A 129 10.59 14.63 4.11
CA LYS A 129 9.43 14.69 5.01
C LYS A 129 9.68 14.02 6.37
N GLN A 130 10.93 13.70 6.70
CA GLN A 130 11.32 13.01 7.95
C GLN A 130 10.65 11.64 8.13
N ILE A 131 10.32 10.97 7.02
CA ILE A 131 9.76 9.62 7.01
C ILE A 131 10.86 8.63 6.63
N VAL A 132 11.05 7.60 7.45
CA VAL A 132 11.95 6.48 7.18
C VAL A 132 11.11 5.24 6.87
N HIS A 133 11.35 4.60 5.73
CA HIS A 133 10.53 3.47 5.27
C HIS A 133 10.72 2.20 6.12
N ARG A 134 11.92 1.91 6.57
CA ARG A 134 12.35 0.80 7.46
C ARG A 134 12.22 -0.63 6.90
N ASP A 135 11.56 -0.83 5.76
CA ASP A 135 11.42 -2.15 5.12
C ASP A 135 11.63 -2.08 3.60
N LEU A 136 12.69 -1.37 3.16
CA LEU A 136 13.08 -1.34 1.74
C LEU A 136 13.63 -2.71 1.33
N LYS A 137 12.92 -3.36 0.40
CA LYS A 137 13.27 -4.67 -0.18
C LYS A 137 12.61 -4.84 -1.54
N PRO A 138 13.12 -5.73 -2.40
CA PRO A 138 12.59 -5.91 -3.75
C PRO A 138 11.09 -6.24 -3.82
N SER A 139 10.55 -6.95 -2.84
CA SER A 139 9.11 -7.27 -2.79
C SER A 139 8.21 -6.07 -2.44
N ASN A 140 8.77 -4.97 -1.89
CA ASN A 140 8.05 -3.73 -1.59
C ASN A 140 8.23 -2.65 -2.67
N ILE A 141 8.79 -3.02 -3.83
CA ILE A 141 9.01 -2.15 -4.98
C ILE A 141 8.32 -2.80 -6.17
N MET A 142 7.34 -2.13 -6.75
CA MET A 142 6.68 -2.58 -7.97
C MET A 142 7.22 -1.85 -9.20
N ILE A 143 7.31 -2.58 -10.30
CA ILE A 143 7.68 -2.09 -11.61
C ILE A 143 6.46 -2.27 -12.51
N THR A 144 5.96 -1.18 -13.07
CA THR A 144 4.77 -1.22 -13.93
C THR A 144 5.09 -1.89 -15.27
N HIS A 145 4.11 -2.62 -15.83
CA HIS A 145 4.23 -3.20 -17.18
C HIS A 145 4.30 -2.12 -18.26
N ASN A 146 3.80 -0.92 -18.00
CA ASN A 146 3.84 0.19 -18.93
C ASN A 146 4.98 1.15 -18.55
N GLY A 147 6.13 1.00 -19.19
CA GLY A 147 7.25 1.95 -19.13
C GLY A 147 8.20 1.79 -17.94
N ASN A 148 8.19 0.66 -17.23
CA ASN A 148 9.10 0.39 -16.10
C ASN A 148 9.10 1.52 -15.04
N HIS A 149 7.93 2.05 -14.70
CA HIS A 149 7.82 3.02 -13.61
C HIS A 149 7.88 2.32 -12.26
N VAL A 150 8.66 2.87 -11.36
CA VAL A 150 8.78 2.39 -9.99
C VAL A 150 7.60 2.86 -9.15
N LYS A 151 7.07 1.98 -8.32
CA LYS A 151 6.14 2.31 -7.23
C LYS A 151 6.61 1.66 -5.95
N LEU A 152 7.04 2.47 -4.98
CA LEU A 152 7.33 2.04 -3.61
C LEU A 152 6.00 1.78 -2.90
N ILE A 153 5.85 0.59 -2.36
CA ILE A 153 4.63 0.13 -1.69
C ILE A 153 4.94 -0.31 -0.26
N ASP A 154 3.91 -0.46 0.57
CA ASP A 154 3.98 -1.01 1.94
C ASP A 154 4.78 -0.15 2.93
N PHE A 155 4.09 0.81 3.53
CA PHE A 155 4.59 1.71 4.56
C PHE A 155 4.27 1.25 5.99
N GLY A 156 3.86 -0.01 6.17
CA GLY A 156 3.42 -0.55 7.46
C GLY A 156 4.47 -0.56 8.57
N LEU A 157 5.76 -0.49 8.23
CA LEU A 157 6.86 -0.35 9.19
C LEU A 157 7.48 1.05 9.20
N SER A 158 6.97 1.95 8.38
CA SER A 158 7.51 3.32 8.27
C SER A 158 7.34 4.10 9.57
N ASP A 159 8.27 4.99 9.83
CA ASP A 159 8.31 5.79 11.05
C ASP A 159 8.53 7.27 10.74
N THR A 160 8.02 8.12 11.63
CA THR A 160 8.27 9.56 11.67
C THR A 160 8.81 9.92 13.03
N ASP A 161 9.56 11.01 13.15
CA ASP A 161 10.15 11.45 14.43
C ASP A 161 9.11 11.63 15.54
N ASP A 162 7.85 11.93 15.20
CA ASP A 162 6.74 12.08 16.13
C ASP A 162 6.21 10.76 16.72
N PHE A 163 6.56 9.60 16.14
CA PHE A 163 6.01 8.30 16.49
C PHE A 163 7.05 7.28 16.98
N ALA A 164 8.11 7.74 17.63
CA ALA A 164 9.15 6.87 18.24
C ALA A 164 8.63 5.94 19.36
N ILE A 165 7.39 5.42 19.27
CA ILE A 165 6.73 4.68 20.36
C ILE A 165 7.07 3.17 20.34
N LEU A 166 7.59 2.62 19.27
CA LEU A 166 8.00 1.21 19.21
C LEU A 166 9.48 1.09 18.87
N LYS A 167 10.34 1.19 19.87
CA LYS A 167 11.76 0.81 19.79
C LYS A 167 11.91 -0.71 19.67
N GLN A 168 11.28 -1.33 18.69
CA GLN A 168 11.54 -2.73 18.36
C GLN A 168 12.28 -2.81 17.02
N PRO A 169 13.24 -3.74 16.88
CA PRO A 169 13.89 -3.97 15.60
C PRO A 169 12.82 -4.21 14.53
N ALA A 170 12.70 -3.30 13.56
CA ALA A 170 11.74 -3.40 12.48
C ALA A 170 12.48 -3.57 11.15
N GLY A 171 11.96 -4.43 10.28
CA GLY A 171 12.54 -4.70 8.98
C GLY A 171 12.53 -6.18 8.61
N THR A 172 12.98 -6.50 7.41
CA THR A 172 13.06 -7.87 6.90
C THR A 172 14.49 -8.40 7.03
N PRO A 173 14.73 -9.56 7.67
CA PRO A 173 16.04 -10.17 7.74
C PRO A 173 16.73 -10.23 6.37
N GLY A 174 18.00 -9.83 6.30
CA GLY A 174 18.78 -9.72 5.06
C GLY A 174 18.72 -8.34 4.39
N TYR A 175 17.78 -7.47 4.78
CA TYR A 175 17.65 -6.10 4.28
C TYR A 175 17.71 -5.05 5.39
N ILE A 176 17.67 -5.49 6.65
CA ILE A 176 17.74 -4.61 7.82
C ILE A 176 19.15 -4.03 7.97
N SER A 177 19.24 -2.73 8.23
CA SER A 177 20.52 -2.07 8.44
C SER A 177 21.05 -2.29 9.87
N PRO A 178 22.39 -2.18 10.11
CA PRO A 178 22.97 -2.42 11.43
C PRO A 178 22.37 -1.55 12.53
N GLU A 179 22.07 -0.29 12.25
CA GLU A 179 21.47 0.64 13.20
C GLU A 179 20.03 0.27 13.56
N GLN A 180 19.28 -0.40 12.68
CA GLN A 180 17.93 -0.89 12.98
C GLN A 180 17.93 -2.11 13.91
N ILE A 181 19.06 -2.82 14.04
CA ILE A 181 19.19 -3.99 14.92
C ILE A 181 19.45 -3.56 16.37
N VAL A 182 20.07 -2.40 16.57
CA VAL A 182 20.63 -1.95 17.87
C VAL A 182 19.71 -0.93 18.56
N SER A 183 18.68 -0.44 17.91
CA SER A 183 17.77 0.58 18.43
C SER A 183 16.62 0.03 19.24
#